data_f6e262b0ff7abbab8a19a068f436f7f9
#
_entry.id   f6e262b0ff7abbab8a19a068f436f7f9
#
_cell.length_a   1.000
_cell.length_b   1.000
_cell.length_c   1.000
_cell.angle_alpha   90.00
_cell.angle_beta   90.00
_cell.angle_gamma   90.00
#
_symmetry.space_group_name_H-M   'P 1'
#
loop_
_entity.id
_entity.type
_entity.pdbx_description
1 polymer ?
#
loop_
_entity_poly.entity_id
_entity_poly.type
_entity_poly.pdbx_seq_one_letter_code
_entity_poly.pdbx_strand_id
1 'polypeptide(L)'
;MTKHLPYLILVSIASIFVSCSFESTPSDTYFGGKILNPKSKYVVLYSMEKVIDTLFLKKDNTFFGNLQDANEGLYYFTHGNENQYIYLEPKDSLMLRLNTWYFDESIVFAGKGAERNNMLIDCFLEDEKDNRMFYKLNLLEPNEFQVKADSLLDTKLKTFDEYIAKNPNETPGFKHILKTALTYPIYAKKERYPVAHSKVSNQAMIKNIDQSFYDHRKSVRINNDTLMYFPPHSKYVGNYLYNITFELGHSLSDKEYTSEFTVDLLNTIDQNLTSKEFKNAFLKQTVIGHFYRRSSCNIHQETFDTFFELSTDDTDKKLVQQLLSDSKLLTKGQPLNDFMITNFNNRRHSIKKLTKNKNTLLLFWNPIYVSQKFIRSRVNYLTEMFPQVEFIQIRIQGKQQEAIPQLNPKNQFFITPKSNANNFLTSKMPRAIILNKKGIITNGFASISSKKTYTDLKKLK
;
A
#
# COMPACT_ATOMS: atom_id res chain seq x y z
N MET A 1 6.84 72.27 -74.81
CA MET A 1 5.69 71.48 -74.23
C MET A 1 6.27 70.28 -73.53
N THR A 2 6.40 70.37 -72.24
CA THR A 2 7.07 69.43 -71.37
C THR A 2 5.98 68.61 -70.61
N LYS A 3 6.06 67.29 -70.72
CA LYS A 3 5.23 66.42 -69.92
C LYS A 3 6.10 65.80 -68.84
N HIS A 4 5.80 66.15 -67.59
CA HIS A 4 6.39 65.54 -66.40
C HIS A 4 5.73 64.22 -66.07
N LEU A 5 6.51 63.19 -65.93
CA LEU A 5 6.10 61.89 -65.45
C LEU A 5 6.48 61.77 -63.92
N PRO A 6 5.58 61.54 -63.02
CA PRO A 6 5.99 61.32 -61.60
C PRO A 6 6.40 59.88 -61.38
N TYR A 7 7.56 59.72 -60.82
CA TYR A 7 8.07 58.45 -60.33
C TYR A 7 7.28 57.99 -59.08
N LEU A 8 6.63 56.87 -59.22
CA LEU A 8 6.01 56.21 -58.11
C LEU A 8 7.08 55.40 -57.39
N ILE A 9 7.53 55.89 -56.24
CA ILE A 9 8.42 55.16 -55.36
C ILE A 9 7.59 54.12 -54.56
N LEU A 10 7.72 52.85 -54.96
CA LEU A 10 7.14 51.71 -54.27
C LEU A 10 8.00 51.42 -53.05
N VAL A 11 7.62 51.95 -51.90
CA VAL A 11 8.27 51.58 -50.60
C VAL A 11 7.71 50.22 -50.20
N SER A 12 8.46 49.15 -50.49
CA SER A 12 8.19 47.81 -49.97
C SER A 12 8.59 47.79 -48.46
N ILE A 13 7.58 47.89 -47.60
CA ILE A 13 7.72 47.62 -46.17
C ILE A 13 7.95 46.13 -46.05
N ALA A 14 9.22 45.72 -45.95
CA ALA A 14 9.58 44.38 -45.49
C ALA A 14 9.27 44.31 -44.00
N SER A 15 8.09 43.78 -43.68
CA SER A 15 7.73 43.40 -42.32
C SER A 15 8.67 42.26 -41.87
N ILE A 16 9.70 42.61 -41.15
CA ILE A 16 10.53 41.66 -40.45
C ILE A 16 9.65 41.13 -39.30
N PHE A 17 9.01 40.00 -39.53
CA PHE A 17 8.49 39.17 -38.45
C PHE A 17 9.69 38.64 -37.68
N VAL A 18 10.10 39.39 -36.66
CA VAL A 18 10.90 38.84 -35.58
C VAL A 18 9.97 37.87 -34.86
N SER A 19 9.93 36.64 -35.36
CA SER A 19 9.47 35.50 -34.58
C SER A 19 10.45 35.40 -33.41
N CYS A 20 10.08 35.98 -32.25
CA CYS A 20 10.64 35.52 -30.99
C CYS A 20 10.24 34.05 -30.88
N SER A 21 11.06 33.18 -31.43
CA SER A 21 11.15 31.84 -30.94
C SER A 21 11.64 32.00 -29.49
N PHE A 22 10.71 31.98 -28.56
CA PHE A 22 11.04 31.56 -27.22
C PHE A 22 11.60 30.14 -27.39
N GLU A 23 12.93 30.06 -27.53
CA GLU A 23 13.63 28.84 -27.15
C GLU A 23 13.34 28.65 -25.69
N SER A 24 12.15 28.06 -25.38
CA SER A 24 11.98 27.35 -24.14
C SER A 24 13.08 26.30 -24.14
N THR A 25 14.08 26.51 -23.33
CA THR A 25 15.01 25.44 -22.95
C THR A 25 14.14 24.36 -22.28
N PRO A 26 13.99 23.23 -22.91
CA PRO A 26 12.90 22.37 -22.54
C PRO A 26 13.44 21.26 -21.65
N SER A 27 13.65 21.56 -20.39
CA SER A 27 13.87 20.56 -19.33
C SER A 27 12.64 20.36 -18.44
N ASP A 28 11.66 21.26 -18.56
CA ASP A 28 10.54 21.31 -17.64
C ASP A 28 9.53 20.19 -17.89
N THR A 29 9.33 19.36 -16.89
CA THR A 29 8.29 18.35 -16.83
C THR A 29 7.16 18.87 -15.97
N TYR A 30 5.93 18.76 -16.43
CA TYR A 30 4.77 19.27 -15.71
C TYR A 30 3.89 18.15 -15.20
N PHE A 31 3.45 18.26 -13.96
CA PHE A 31 2.45 17.38 -13.38
C PHE A 31 1.37 18.22 -12.71
N GLY A 32 0.11 17.97 -13.07
CA GLY A 32 -1.00 18.75 -12.53
C GLY A 32 -2.35 18.08 -12.73
N GLY A 33 -3.42 18.82 -12.45
CA GLY A 33 -4.75 18.31 -12.70
C GLY A 33 -5.84 18.92 -11.85
N LYS A 34 -6.99 18.22 -11.81
CA LYS A 34 -8.17 18.61 -11.04
C LYS A 34 -8.69 17.43 -10.23
N ILE A 35 -8.94 17.66 -8.94
CA ILE A 35 -9.50 16.65 -8.04
C ILE A 35 -10.92 17.03 -7.67
N LEU A 36 -11.87 16.14 -7.96
CA LEU A 36 -13.25 16.27 -7.52
C LEU A 36 -13.40 15.67 -6.12
N ASN A 37 -14.15 16.34 -5.24
CA ASN A 37 -14.37 15.94 -3.85
C ASN A 37 -13.07 15.71 -3.06
N PRO A 38 -12.13 16.69 -3.03
CA PRO A 38 -10.80 16.48 -2.47
C PRO A 38 -10.84 16.08 -0.98
N LYS A 39 -9.96 15.14 -0.60
CA LYS A 39 -9.77 14.69 0.79
C LYS A 39 -8.61 15.39 1.50
N SER A 40 -7.81 16.13 0.77
CA SER A 40 -6.64 16.88 1.22
C SER A 40 -6.59 18.23 0.52
N LYS A 41 -5.81 19.17 1.05
CA LYS A 41 -5.51 20.45 0.40
C LYS A 41 -4.34 20.40 -0.56
N TYR A 42 -3.73 19.24 -0.74
CA TYR A 42 -2.53 19.06 -1.56
C TYR A 42 -2.45 17.64 -2.13
N VAL A 43 -1.66 17.52 -3.17
CA VAL A 43 -1.15 16.28 -3.75
C VAL A 43 0.34 16.22 -3.44
N VAL A 44 0.87 15.09 -3.01
CA VAL A 44 2.30 14.89 -2.84
C VAL A 44 2.80 13.95 -3.90
N LEU A 45 3.83 14.36 -4.62
CA LEU A 45 4.52 13.54 -5.62
C LEU A 45 5.79 12.95 -5.02
N TYR A 46 6.00 11.67 -5.26
CA TYR A 46 7.17 10.93 -4.79
C TYR A 46 7.91 10.27 -5.94
N SER A 47 9.23 10.15 -5.80
CA SER A 47 10.05 9.18 -6.53
C SER A 47 10.71 8.28 -5.50
N MET A 48 10.48 6.97 -5.60
CA MET A 48 10.80 6.02 -4.54
C MET A 48 10.19 6.49 -3.19
N GLU A 49 10.96 6.63 -2.13
CA GLU A 49 10.49 7.14 -0.82
C GLU A 49 10.68 8.66 -0.66
N LYS A 50 11.25 9.33 -1.65
CA LYS A 50 11.57 10.76 -1.56
C LYS A 50 10.40 11.60 -2.05
N VAL A 51 10.00 12.59 -1.25
CA VAL A 51 9.08 13.63 -1.69
C VAL A 51 9.79 14.48 -2.74
N ILE A 52 9.20 14.54 -3.93
CA ILE A 52 9.67 15.39 -5.04
C ILE A 52 9.01 16.75 -4.94
N ASP A 53 7.68 16.79 -4.73
CA ASP A 53 6.95 18.05 -4.60
C ASP A 53 5.65 17.88 -3.79
N THR A 54 5.17 19.00 -3.23
CA THR A 54 3.88 19.09 -2.55
C THR A 54 3.02 20.16 -3.22
N LEU A 55 2.11 19.73 -4.06
CA LEU A 55 1.31 20.56 -4.95
C LEU A 55 -0.02 20.94 -4.29
N PHE A 56 -0.17 22.20 -3.91
CA PHE A 56 -1.36 22.69 -3.21
C PHE A 56 -2.53 22.89 -4.18
N LEU A 57 -3.73 22.47 -3.74
CA LEU A 57 -4.97 22.70 -4.48
C LEU A 57 -5.36 24.19 -4.41
N LYS A 58 -5.68 24.74 -5.56
CA LYS A 58 -6.33 26.07 -5.70
C LYS A 58 -7.80 26.00 -5.30
N LYS A 59 -8.49 27.15 -5.26
CA LYS A 59 -9.92 27.25 -4.89
C LYS A 59 -10.85 26.41 -5.77
N ASP A 60 -10.49 26.19 -7.02
CA ASP A 60 -11.23 25.39 -7.99
C ASP A 60 -10.81 23.89 -7.98
N ASN A 61 -10.03 23.48 -6.98
CA ASN A 61 -9.46 22.13 -6.79
C ASN A 61 -8.49 21.71 -7.90
N THR A 62 -7.91 22.65 -8.62
CA THR A 62 -6.78 22.38 -9.52
C THR A 62 -5.46 22.47 -8.79
N PHE A 63 -4.46 21.73 -9.27
CA PHE A 63 -3.07 21.81 -8.82
C PHE A 63 -2.14 21.75 -10.02
N PHE A 64 -0.92 22.25 -9.85
CA PHE A 64 0.06 22.28 -10.91
C PHE A 64 1.46 22.37 -10.32
N GLY A 65 2.39 21.57 -10.85
CA GLY A 65 3.80 21.57 -10.52
C GLY A 65 4.66 21.60 -11.76
N ASN A 66 5.78 22.32 -11.66
CA ASN A 66 6.88 22.30 -12.60
C ASN A 66 8.02 21.51 -11.96
N LEU A 67 8.32 20.34 -12.50
CA LEU A 67 9.33 19.42 -12.01
C LEU A 67 10.63 19.68 -12.79
N GLN A 68 11.46 20.54 -12.23
CA GLN A 68 12.79 20.79 -12.80
C GLN A 68 13.64 19.52 -12.70
N ASP A 69 14.33 19.19 -13.77
CA ASP A 69 15.24 18.04 -13.86
C ASP A 69 14.58 16.67 -13.49
N ALA A 70 13.29 16.50 -13.81
CA ALA A 70 12.64 15.22 -13.63
C ALA A 70 13.29 14.13 -14.51
N ASN A 71 13.74 13.06 -13.86
CA ASN A 71 14.30 11.90 -14.55
C ASN A 71 13.17 11.01 -15.08
N GLU A 72 13.46 10.27 -16.16
CA GLU A 72 12.59 9.20 -16.62
C GLU A 72 12.41 8.15 -15.54
N GLY A 73 11.16 7.73 -15.28
CA GLY A 73 10.90 6.64 -14.36
C GLY A 73 9.52 6.64 -13.72
N LEU A 74 9.38 5.73 -12.77
CA LEU A 74 8.18 5.58 -11.94
C LEU A 74 8.17 6.63 -10.82
N TYR A 75 7.06 7.30 -10.74
CA TYR A 75 6.66 8.17 -9.65
C TYR A 75 5.36 7.64 -9.05
N TYR A 76 5.01 8.09 -7.86
CA TYR A 76 3.65 7.92 -7.35
C TYR A 76 3.18 9.21 -6.68
N PHE A 77 1.90 9.46 -6.80
CA PHE A 77 1.30 10.60 -6.12
C PHE A 77 0.31 10.12 -5.05
N THR A 78 0.17 10.92 -4.01
CA THR A 78 -0.80 10.68 -2.94
C THR A 78 -1.77 11.83 -2.82
N HIS A 79 -3.05 11.52 -2.55
CA HIS A 79 -4.04 12.50 -2.16
C HIS A 79 -4.93 11.94 -1.03
N GLY A 80 -4.84 12.55 0.14
CA GLY A 80 -5.43 11.97 1.36
C GLY A 80 -4.70 10.68 1.76
N ASN A 81 -5.43 9.56 1.78
CA ASN A 81 -4.89 8.23 2.09
C ASN A 81 -4.80 7.31 0.85
N GLU A 82 -5.10 7.83 -0.32
CA GLU A 82 -5.04 7.09 -1.59
C GLU A 82 -3.76 7.46 -2.33
N ASN A 83 -3.27 6.54 -3.12
CA ASN A 83 -2.09 6.75 -3.97
C ASN A 83 -2.23 6.00 -5.29
N GLN A 84 -1.55 6.50 -6.32
CA GLN A 84 -1.40 5.81 -7.60
C GLN A 84 -0.04 6.11 -8.20
N TYR A 85 0.53 5.15 -8.91
CA TYR A 85 1.78 5.34 -9.64
C TYR A 85 1.53 5.95 -11.01
N ILE A 86 2.54 6.69 -11.49
CA ILE A 86 2.61 7.28 -12.82
C ILE A 86 4.02 7.07 -13.39
N TYR A 87 4.14 7.12 -14.70
CA TYR A 87 5.43 7.14 -15.38
C TYR A 87 5.62 8.50 -16.05
N LEU A 88 6.73 9.16 -15.70
CA LEU A 88 7.10 10.46 -16.28
C LEU A 88 8.37 10.33 -17.08
N GLU A 89 8.44 11.06 -18.17
CA GLU A 89 9.64 11.31 -18.95
C GLU A 89 9.95 12.81 -18.95
N PRO A 90 11.21 13.19 -19.19
CA PRO A 90 11.56 14.59 -19.41
C PRO A 90 10.70 15.23 -20.48
N LYS A 91 10.23 16.45 -20.22
CA LYS A 91 9.34 17.23 -21.10
C LYS A 91 7.89 16.69 -21.20
N ASP A 92 7.47 15.81 -20.32
CA ASP A 92 6.05 15.47 -20.21
C ASP A 92 5.24 16.64 -19.65
N SER A 93 3.97 16.69 -20.01
CA SER A 93 2.99 17.64 -19.47
C SER A 93 1.73 16.88 -19.06
N LEU A 94 1.89 16.07 -17.99
CA LEU A 94 0.88 15.14 -17.54
C LEU A 94 -0.16 15.84 -16.68
N MET A 95 -1.41 15.85 -17.14
CA MET A 95 -2.54 16.38 -16.41
C MET A 95 -3.51 15.26 -16.06
N LEU A 96 -4.02 15.26 -14.83
CA LEU A 96 -5.02 14.27 -14.40
C LEU A 96 -6.34 14.92 -14.00
N ARG A 97 -7.41 14.13 -14.13
CA ARG A 97 -8.69 14.37 -13.50
C ARG A 97 -9.06 13.12 -12.71
N LEU A 98 -9.41 13.28 -11.43
CA LEU A 98 -9.88 12.19 -10.59
C LEU A 98 -11.02 12.63 -9.66
N ASN A 99 -11.85 11.68 -9.24
CA ASN A 99 -12.87 11.84 -8.22
C ASN A 99 -12.55 10.92 -7.04
N THR A 100 -12.33 11.47 -5.85
CA THR A 100 -11.92 10.68 -4.67
C THR A 100 -12.98 9.70 -4.15
N TRP A 101 -14.19 9.70 -4.67
CA TRP A 101 -15.20 8.69 -4.35
C TRP A 101 -14.95 7.36 -5.08
N TYR A 102 -14.33 7.44 -6.26
CA TYR A 102 -13.95 6.31 -7.10
C TYR A 102 -12.52 6.59 -7.60
N PHE A 103 -11.54 6.52 -6.66
CA PHE A 103 -10.22 7.08 -6.88
C PHE A 103 -9.57 6.49 -8.14
N ASP A 104 -9.33 5.18 -8.17
CA ASP A 104 -8.63 4.54 -9.29
C ASP A 104 -9.47 4.50 -10.56
N GLU A 105 -10.75 4.16 -10.46
CA GLU A 105 -11.65 4.01 -11.60
C GLU A 105 -11.98 5.34 -12.31
N SER A 106 -11.75 6.45 -11.65
CA SER A 106 -12.04 7.78 -12.19
C SER A 106 -10.82 8.55 -12.68
N ILE A 107 -9.61 7.99 -12.50
CA ILE A 107 -8.39 8.64 -12.99
C ILE A 107 -8.37 8.61 -14.50
N VAL A 108 -8.19 9.79 -15.10
CA VAL A 108 -7.93 9.96 -16.53
C VAL A 108 -6.81 10.96 -16.70
N PHE A 109 -5.85 10.61 -17.53
CA PHE A 109 -4.72 11.48 -17.86
C PHE A 109 -4.91 12.15 -19.22
N ALA A 110 -4.38 13.39 -19.36
CA ALA A 110 -4.34 14.18 -20.57
C ALA A 110 -2.96 14.84 -20.72
N GLY A 111 -2.64 15.32 -21.92
CA GLY A 111 -1.35 15.93 -22.21
C GLY A 111 -0.29 14.94 -22.66
N LYS A 112 0.98 15.41 -22.76
CA LYS A 112 2.09 14.56 -23.14
C LYS A 112 2.40 13.57 -22.01
N GLY A 113 2.51 12.28 -22.33
CA GLY A 113 2.64 11.20 -21.36
C GLY A 113 1.30 10.57 -20.91
N ALA A 114 0.16 11.11 -21.38
CA ALA A 114 -1.16 10.64 -20.98
C ALA A 114 -1.45 9.21 -21.42
N GLU A 115 -1.11 8.85 -22.67
CA GLU A 115 -1.44 7.54 -23.23
C GLU A 115 -0.79 6.40 -22.43
N ARG A 116 0.50 6.56 -22.09
CA ARG A 116 1.23 5.59 -21.26
C ARG A 116 0.65 5.46 -19.86
N ASN A 117 0.23 6.56 -19.25
CA ASN A 117 -0.32 6.56 -17.90
C ASN A 117 -1.77 6.04 -17.85
N ASN A 118 -2.59 6.31 -18.85
CA ASN A 118 -3.91 5.68 -19.00
C ASN A 118 -3.76 4.16 -19.17
N MET A 119 -2.79 3.70 -19.99
CA MET A 119 -2.50 2.27 -20.12
C MET A 119 -2.10 1.62 -18.80
N LEU A 120 -1.30 2.30 -17.95
CA LEU A 120 -0.94 1.77 -16.63
C LEU A 120 -2.14 1.68 -15.68
N ILE A 121 -3.07 2.63 -15.73
CA ILE A 121 -4.33 2.56 -14.96
C ILE A 121 -5.20 1.41 -15.45
N ASP A 122 -5.31 1.21 -16.75
CA ASP A 122 -6.05 0.07 -17.31
C ASP A 122 -5.45 -1.27 -16.83
N CYS A 123 -4.11 -1.40 -16.84
CA CYS A 123 -3.43 -2.59 -16.27
C CYS A 123 -3.79 -2.80 -14.79
N PHE A 124 -3.80 -1.75 -13.99
CA PHE A 124 -4.15 -1.82 -12.57
C PHE A 124 -5.60 -2.29 -12.36
N LEU A 125 -6.55 -1.69 -13.07
CA LEU A 125 -7.97 -2.03 -12.97
C LEU A 125 -8.27 -3.44 -13.48
N GLU A 126 -7.53 -3.90 -14.50
CA GLU A 126 -7.63 -5.27 -14.99
C GLU A 126 -7.09 -6.28 -13.95
N ASP A 127 -5.93 -6.00 -13.29
CA ASP A 127 -5.44 -6.90 -12.21
C ASP A 127 -6.47 -7.05 -11.09
N GLU A 128 -7.21 -5.98 -10.74
CA GLU A 128 -8.29 -6.09 -9.76
C GLU A 128 -9.43 -7.01 -10.21
N LYS A 129 -9.80 -7.00 -11.49
CA LYS A 129 -10.79 -7.93 -12.07
C LYS A 129 -10.24 -9.37 -12.08
N ASP A 130 -8.98 -9.52 -12.50
CA ASP A 130 -8.29 -10.81 -12.56
C ASP A 130 -8.19 -11.45 -11.16
N ASN A 131 -7.96 -10.68 -10.10
CA ASN A 131 -7.93 -11.19 -8.72
C ASN A 131 -9.23 -11.93 -8.34
N ARG A 132 -10.39 -11.45 -8.78
CA ARG A 132 -11.69 -12.10 -8.53
C ARG A 132 -11.81 -13.41 -9.31
N MET A 133 -11.32 -13.45 -10.55
CA MET A 133 -11.30 -14.64 -11.38
C MET A 133 -10.35 -15.70 -10.79
N PHE A 134 -9.14 -15.31 -10.40
CA PHE A 134 -8.14 -16.22 -9.82
C PHE A 134 -8.59 -16.86 -8.51
N TYR A 135 -9.47 -16.23 -7.74
CA TYR A 135 -10.08 -16.89 -6.59
C TYR A 135 -10.79 -18.20 -6.97
N LYS A 136 -11.49 -18.22 -8.11
CA LYS A 136 -12.13 -19.44 -8.64
C LYS A 136 -11.11 -20.38 -9.29
N LEU A 137 -10.14 -19.85 -10.03
CA LEU A 137 -9.09 -20.65 -10.68
C LEU A 137 -8.24 -21.43 -9.67
N ASN A 138 -8.06 -20.91 -8.46
CA ASN A 138 -7.34 -21.63 -7.40
C ASN A 138 -8.03 -22.96 -6.97
N LEU A 139 -9.26 -23.23 -7.39
CA LEU A 139 -9.94 -24.53 -7.19
C LEU A 139 -9.55 -25.58 -8.22
N LEU A 140 -8.97 -25.17 -9.36
CA LEU A 140 -8.57 -26.07 -10.43
C LEU A 140 -7.30 -26.84 -10.06
N GLU A 141 -7.14 -28.03 -10.63
CA GLU A 141 -5.89 -28.80 -10.54
C GLU A 141 -4.74 -28.08 -11.26
N PRO A 142 -3.45 -28.36 -10.92
CA PRO A 142 -2.30 -27.60 -11.40
C PRO A 142 -2.24 -27.41 -12.92
N ASN A 143 -2.46 -28.45 -13.69
CA ASN A 143 -2.41 -28.39 -15.16
C ASN A 143 -3.53 -27.51 -15.73
N GLU A 144 -4.74 -27.61 -15.20
CA GLU A 144 -5.88 -26.79 -15.64
C GLU A 144 -5.68 -25.33 -15.27
N PHE A 145 -5.17 -25.07 -14.05
CA PHE A 145 -4.79 -23.72 -13.62
C PHE A 145 -3.72 -23.14 -14.53
N GLN A 146 -2.66 -23.92 -14.84
CA GLN A 146 -1.57 -23.47 -15.70
C GLN A 146 -2.10 -23.06 -17.07
N VAL A 147 -2.89 -23.89 -17.73
CA VAL A 147 -3.47 -23.61 -19.05
C VAL A 147 -4.26 -22.29 -19.03
N LYS A 148 -5.07 -22.05 -17.97
CA LYS A 148 -5.84 -20.81 -17.84
C LYS A 148 -4.97 -19.58 -17.57
N ALA A 149 -3.94 -19.73 -16.72
CA ALA A 149 -3.00 -18.66 -16.41
C ALA A 149 -2.14 -18.30 -17.64
N ASP A 150 -1.68 -19.28 -18.40
CA ASP A 150 -0.88 -19.06 -19.60
C ASP A 150 -1.71 -18.44 -20.72
N SER A 151 -2.96 -18.87 -20.93
CA SER A 151 -3.89 -18.21 -21.88
C SER A 151 -4.15 -16.73 -21.53
N LEU A 152 -4.25 -16.41 -20.23
CA LEU A 152 -4.40 -15.03 -19.83
C LEU A 152 -3.09 -14.24 -20.05
N LEU A 153 -1.95 -14.86 -19.78
CA LEU A 153 -0.64 -14.26 -20.03
C LEU A 153 -0.46 -13.93 -21.52
N ASP A 154 -0.84 -14.85 -22.43
CA ASP A 154 -0.80 -14.61 -23.87
C ASP A 154 -1.67 -13.40 -24.28
N THR A 155 -2.85 -13.27 -23.66
CA THR A 155 -3.71 -12.10 -23.87
C THR A 155 -3.03 -10.81 -23.42
N LYS A 156 -2.36 -10.80 -22.25
CA LYS A 156 -1.62 -9.63 -21.76
C LYS A 156 -0.42 -9.28 -22.65
N LEU A 157 0.30 -10.30 -23.15
CA LEU A 157 1.42 -10.11 -24.09
C LEU A 157 0.92 -9.53 -25.42
N LYS A 158 -0.21 -10.00 -25.93
CA LYS A 158 -0.84 -9.41 -27.11
C LYS A 158 -1.22 -7.95 -26.89
N THR A 159 -1.79 -7.61 -25.73
CA THR A 159 -2.08 -6.21 -25.35
C THR A 159 -0.81 -5.35 -25.34
N PHE A 160 0.30 -5.90 -24.83
CA PHE A 160 1.59 -5.23 -24.86
C PHE A 160 2.05 -4.96 -26.30
N ASP A 161 2.03 -5.97 -27.15
CA ASP A 161 2.48 -5.86 -28.55
C ASP A 161 1.62 -4.87 -29.35
N GLU A 162 0.29 -4.89 -29.17
CA GLU A 162 -0.64 -3.94 -29.78
C GLU A 162 -0.38 -2.49 -29.33
N TYR A 163 -0.09 -2.29 -28.02
CA TYR A 163 0.27 -0.98 -27.52
C TYR A 163 1.58 -0.45 -28.14
N ILE A 164 2.64 -1.29 -28.15
CA ILE A 164 3.94 -0.91 -28.69
C ILE A 164 3.87 -0.67 -30.20
N ALA A 165 3.05 -1.43 -30.92
CA ALA A 165 2.84 -1.21 -32.36
C ALA A 165 2.21 0.17 -32.65
N LYS A 166 1.30 0.63 -31.80
CA LYS A 166 0.69 1.97 -31.88
C LYS A 166 1.62 3.07 -31.39
N ASN A 167 2.52 2.76 -30.46
CA ASN A 167 3.42 3.69 -29.77
C ASN A 167 4.89 3.26 -29.94
N PRO A 168 5.44 3.26 -31.17
CA PRO A 168 6.79 2.71 -31.43
C PRO A 168 7.91 3.52 -30.75
N ASN A 169 7.67 4.79 -30.44
CA ASN A 169 8.63 5.72 -29.86
C ASN A 169 8.71 5.66 -28.32
N GLU A 170 7.95 4.77 -27.68
CA GLU A 170 8.06 4.60 -26.24
C GLU A 170 9.47 4.16 -25.83
N THR A 171 9.94 4.68 -24.69
CA THR A 171 11.28 4.38 -24.19
C THR A 171 11.44 2.91 -23.77
N PRO A 172 12.64 2.37 -23.77
CA PRO A 172 12.91 1.04 -23.20
C PRO A 172 12.49 0.94 -21.72
N GLY A 173 12.63 2.04 -20.96
CA GLY A 173 12.20 2.14 -19.57
C GLY A 173 10.69 1.92 -19.45
N PHE A 174 9.88 2.65 -20.19
CA PHE A 174 8.43 2.47 -20.16
C PHE A 174 8.00 1.09 -20.67
N LYS A 175 8.60 0.59 -21.77
CA LYS A 175 8.33 -0.77 -22.28
C LYS A 175 8.54 -1.83 -21.20
N HIS A 176 9.60 -1.69 -20.39
CA HIS A 176 9.86 -2.59 -19.27
C HIS A 176 8.80 -2.49 -18.17
N ILE A 177 8.39 -1.26 -17.80
CA ILE A 177 7.32 -1.01 -16.82
C ILE A 177 5.99 -1.59 -17.29
N LEU A 178 5.59 -1.32 -18.54
CA LEU A 178 4.34 -1.83 -19.09
C LEU A 178 4.31 -3.37 -19.13
N LYS A 179 5.40 -3.98 -19.60
CA LYS A 179 5.51 -5.43 -19.60
C LYS A 179 5.39 -6.01 -18.19
N THR A 180 6.05 -5.37 -17.21
CA THR A 180 5.94 -5.75 -15.80
C THR A 180 4.51 -5.59 -15.27
N ALA A 181 3.83 -4.47 -15.58
CA ALA A 181 2.44 -4.24 -15.18
C ALA A 181 1.48 -5.31 -15.70
N LEU A 182 1.69 -5.78 -16.92
CA LEU A 182 0.84 -6.77 -17.57
C LEU A 182 1.13 -8.21 -17.13
N THR A 183 2.40 -8.58 -16.96
CA THR A 183 2.79 -10.00 -16.78
C THR A 183 3.04 -10.40 -15.32
N TYR A 184 3.63 -9.54 -14.49
CA TYR A 184 4.00 -9.91 -13.13
C TYR A 184 2.81 -10.19 -12.21
N PRO A 185 1.63 -9.56 -12.37
CA PRO A 185 0.44 -9.99 -11.63
C PRO A 185 0.08 -11.45 -11.87
N ILE A 186 0.22 -11.96 -13.11
CA ILE A 186 -0.04 -13.37 -13.43
C ILE A 186 1.04 -14.27 -12.81
N TYR A 187 2.31 -13.90 -12.93
CA TYR A 187 3.41 -14.63 -12.29
C TYR A 187 3.27 -14.69 -10.77
N ALA A 188 2.86 -13.59 -10.14
CA ALA A 188 2.56 -13.55 -8.71
C ALA A 188 1.45 -14.53 -8.30
N LYS A 189 0.44 -14.72 -9.16
CA LYS A 189 -0.64 -15.68 -8.93
C LYS A 189 -0.18 -17.11 -9.14
N LYS A 190 0.71 -17.40 -10.11
CA LYS A 190 1.37 -18.71 -10.27
C LYS A 190 2.19 -19.04 -9.01
N GLU A 191 3.03 -18.12 -8.52
CA GLU A 191 3.77 -18.32 -7.26
C GLU A 191 2.86 -18.58 -6.05
N ARG A 192 1.73 -17.90 -5.99
CA ARG A 192 0.78 -18.04 -4.89
C ARG A 192 -0.10 -19.29 -4.97
N TYR A 193 -0.25 -19.89 -6.16
CA TYR A 193 -1.19 -20.95 -6.44
C TYR A 193 -1.07 -22.17 -5.49
N PRO A 194 0.10 -22.75 -5.19
CA PRO A 194 0.17 -23.95 -4.36
C PRO A 194 -0.48 -23.75 -2.98
N VAL A 195 -0.21 -22.59 -2.38
CA VAL A 195 -0.75 -22.20 -1.07
C VAL A 195 -2.24 -21.85 -1.19
N ALA A 196 -2.63 -21.16 -2.24
CA ALA A 196 -4.02 -20.74 -2.44
C ALA A 196 -4.91 -21.94 -2.73
N HIS A 197 -4.49 -22.87 -3.59
CA HIS A 197 -5.21 -24.11 -3.91
C HIS A 197 -5.43 -24.96 -2.66
N SER A 198 -4.37 -25.23 -1.91
CA SER A 198 -4.48 -26.00 -0.67
C SER A 198 -5.46 -25.43 0.34
N LYS A 199 -5.55 -24.11 0.43
CA LYS A 199 -6.52 -23.45 1.32
C LYS A 199 -7.97 -23.57 0.89
N VAL A 200 -8.23 -23.44 -0.42
CA VAL A 200 -9.60 -23.45 -0.94
C VAL A 200 -10.12 -24.87 -1.16
N SER A 201 -9.24 -25.82 -1.52
CA SER A 201 -9.55 -27.23 -1.70
C SER A 201 -9.57 -28.01 -0.38
N ASN A 202 -9.04 -27.44 0.70
CA ASN A 202 -8.82 -28.10 1.98
C ASN A 202 -7.96 -29.38 1.87
N GLN A 203 -7.05 -29.39 0.89
CA GLN A 203 -6.12 -30.48 0.62
C GLN A 203 -4.74 -30.18 1.19
N ALA A 204 -3.92 -31.24 1.31
CA ALA A 204 -2.51 -31.05 1.61
C ALA A 204 -1.83 -30.25 0.49
N MET A 205 -0.75 -29.51 0.83
CA MET A 205 -0.01 -28.71 -0.16
C MET A 205 0.49 -29.61 -1.30
N ILE A 206 0.29 -29.15 -2.52
CA ILE A 206 0.74 -29.86 -3.73
C ILE A 206 2.27 -29.88 -3.73
N LYS A 207 2.85 -31.08 -3.66
CA LYS A 207 4.31 -31.25 -3.60
C LYS A 207 4.97 -31.39 -4.98
N ASN A 208 4.22 -31.82 -6.00
CA ASN A 208 4.76 -32.17 -7.31
C ASN A 208 4.07 -31.31 -8.39
N ILE A 209 4.39 -30.05 -8.42
CA ILE A 209 4.07 -29.16 -9.54
C ILE A 209 5.21 -29.31 -10.56
N ASP A 210 4.86 -29.50 -11.84
CA ASP A 210 5.84 -29.57 -12.92
C ASP A 210 6.73 -28.33 -12.93
N GLN A 211 8.03 -28.52 -13.20
CA GLN A 211 9.00 -27.44 -13.18
C GLN A 211 8.69 -26.36 -14.23
N SER A 212 8.06 -26.74 -15.35
CA SER A 212 7.61 -25.82 -16.40
C SER A 212 6.56 -24.79 -15.91
N PHE A 213 5.82 -25.12 -14.85
CA PHE A 213 4.90 -24.20 -14.21
C PHE A 213 5.58 -22.89 -13.78
N TYR A 214 6.87 -22.97 -13.42
CA TYR A 214 7.67 -21.85 -12.95
C TYR A 214 8.67 -21.31 -13.97
N ASP A 215 8.50 -21.59 -15.26
CA ASP A 215 9.42 -21.14 -16.31
C ASP A 215 9.58 -19.61 -16.37
N HIS A 216 8.58 -18.84 -15.92
CA HIS A 216 8.67 -17.40 -15.79
C HIS A 216 9.81 -16.95 -14.86
N ARG A 217 10.22 -17.77 -13.87
CA ARG A 217 11.34 -17.46 -12.96
C ARG A 217 12.65 -17.22 -13.71
N LYS A 218 12.84 -17.84 -14.88
CA LYS A 218 14.03 -17.69 -15.73
C LYS A 218 14.16 -16.27 -16.34
N SER A 219 13.04 -15.59 -16.53
CA SER A 219 12.96 -14.26 -17.16
C SER A 219 12.78 -13.10 -16.18
N VAL A 220 12.40 -13.39 -14.95
CA VAL A 220 12.13 -12.37 -13.93
C VAL A 220 13.39 -12.04 -13.14
N ARG A 221 13.68 -10.74 -13.00
CA ARG A 221 14.73 -10.24 -12.11
C ARG A 221 14.10 -9.74 -10.82
N ILE A 222 14.27 -10.50 -9.73
CA ILE A 222 13.73 -10.12 -8.41
C ILE A 222 14.49 -8.95 -7.77
N ASN A 223 15.79 -8.81 -8.07
CA ASN A 223 16.63 -7.72 -7.59
C ASN A 223 16.62 -6.58 -8.61
N ASN A 224 15.62 -5.72 -8.52
CA ASN A 224 15.48 -4.52 -9.33
C ASN A 224 15.01 -3.35 -8.46
N ASP A 225 15.96 -2.50 -8.06
CA ASP A 225 15.72 -1.41 -7.13
C ASP A 225 14.75 -0.36 -7.68
N THR A 226 14.75 -0.14 -8.99
CA THR A 226 13.84 0.82 -9.63
C THR A 226 12.38 0.37 -9.59
N LEU A 227 12.13 -0.92 -9.39
CA LEU A 227 10.79 -1.51 -9.32
C LEU A 227 10.34 -1.86 -7.91
N MET A 228 11.15 -1.63 -6.87
CA MET A 228 10.82 -2.07 -5.51
C MET A 228 9.49 -1.47 -5.00
N TYR A 229 9.17 -0.25 -5.39
CA TYR A 229 7.92 0.44 -5.04
C TYR A 229 6.81 0.23 -6.08
N PHE A 230 7.06 -0.55 -7.13
CA PHE A 230 6.06 -0.88 -8.13
C PHE A 230 5.26 -2.11 -7.71
N PRO A 231 3.95 -1.98 -7.38
CA PRO A 231 3.18 -3.07 -6.81
C PRO A 231 3.19 -4.39 -7.59
N PRO A 232 3.11 -4.41 -8.95
CA PRO A 232 3.24 -5.65 -9.70
C PRO A 232 4.52 -6.42 -9.40
N HIS A 233 5.67 -5.72 -9.33
CA HIS A 233 6.96 -6.32 -9.03
C HIS A 233 7.07 -6.76 -7.56
N SER A 234 6.78 -5.85 -6.61
CA SER A 234 6.93 -6.17 -5.19
C SER A 234 5.99 -7.28 -4.71
N LYS A 235 4.76 -7.36 -5.27
CA LYS A 235 3.84 -8.49 -5.01
C LYS A 235 4.38 -9.80 -5.57
N TYR A 236 4.95 -9.77 -6.77
CA TYR A 236 5.58 -10.97 -7.35
C TYR A 236 6.72 -11.45 -6.46
N VAL A 237 7.67 -10.57 -6.12
CA VAL A 237 8.82 -10.92 -5.26
C VAL A 237 8.35 -11.49 -3.91
N GLY A 238 7.36 -10.87 -3.28
CA GLY A 238 6.79 -11.37 -2.03
C GLY A 238 6.19 -12.76 -2.15
N ASN A 239 5.42 -13.04 -3.22
CA ASN A 239 4.85 -14.36 -3.44
C ASN A 239 5.90 -15.41 -3.82
N TYR A 240 6.91 -15.04 -4.59
CA TYR A 240 8.04 -15.90 -4.92
C TYR A 240 8.80 -16.33 -3.65
N LEU A 241 9.25 -15.37 -2.82
CA LEU A 241 9.96 -15.65 -1.58
C LEU A 241 9.12 -16.54 -0.63
N TYR A 242 7.83 -16.26 -0.57
CA TYR A 242 6.89 -17.04 0.23
C TYR A 242 6.76 -18.48 -0.29
N ASN A 243 6.68 -18.66 -1.62
CA ASN A 243 6.56 -19.97 -2.25
C ASN A 243 7.82 -20.82 -2.05
N ILE A 244 9.00 -20.26 -2.33
CA ILE A 244 10.27 -21.02 -2.16
C ILE A 244 10.54 -21.33 -0.68
N THR A 245 10.02 -20.54 0.26
CA THR A 245 10.08 -20.89 1.69
C THR A 245 9.19 -22.10 2.00
N PHE A 246 7.99 -22.21 1.38
CA PHE A 246 7.17 -23.43 1.51
C PHE A 246 7.81 -24.64 0.87
N GLU A 247 8.58 -24.47 -0.21
CA GLU A 247 9.33 -25.55 -0.87
C GLU A 247 10.40 -26.19 0.06
N LEU A 248 10.80 -25.50 1.16
CA LEU A 248 11.66 -26.07 2.21
C LEU A 248 10.98 -27.18 3.04
N GLY A 249 9.72 -27.48 2.80
CA GLY A 249 8.99 -28.58 3.43
C GLY A 249 7.97 -28.14 4.48
N HIS A 250 7.68 -26.85 4.58
CA HIS A 250 6.64 -26.36 5.48
C HIS A 250 5.25 -26.81 5.04
N SER A 251 4.48 -27.35 5.99
CA SER A 251 3.08 -27.70 5.76
C SER A 251 2.17 -26.50 6.00
N LEU A 252 1.11 -26.39 5.19
CA LEU A 252 -0.01 -25.51 5.50
C LEU A 252 -0.74 -26.08 6.72
N SER A 253 -0.61 -25.41 7.85
CA SER A 253 -1.46 -25.62 9.00
C SER A 253 -2.40 -24.42 9.16
N ASP A 254 -3.40 -24.53 10.04
CA ASP A 254 -4.18 -23.37 10.48
C ASP A 254 -3.30 -22.21 11.02
N LYS A 255 -2.03 -22.48 11.19
CA LYS A 255 -0.97 -21.59 11.67
C LYS A 255 0.05 -21.29 10.56
N GLU A 256 -0.40 -20.75 9.44
CA GLU A 256 0.43 -20.40 8.26
C GLU A 256 1.75 -19.67 8.53
N TYR A 257 1.90 -19.17 9.72
CA TYR A 257 3.05 -18.40 10.17
C TYR A 257 3.54 -18.96 11.48
N THR A 258 3.98 -20.21 11.47
CA THR A 258 4.76 -20.75 12.57
C THR A 258 6.01 -19.90 12.74
N SER A 259 6.63 -19.92 13.90
CA SER A 259 7.92 -19.23 14.08
C SER A 259 8.97 -19.77 13.15
N GLU A 260 9.03 -21.08 12.97
CA GLU A 260 9.88 -21.77 12.00
C GLU A 260 9.73 -21.21 10.60
N PHE A 261 8.49 -21.21 10.07
CA PHE A 261 8.24 -20.62 8.73
C PHE A 261 8.68 -19.16 8.64
N THR A 262 8.49 -18.39 9.71
CA THR A 262 8.85 -16.96 9.67
C THR A 262 10.37 -16.79 9.73
N VAL A 263 11.09 -17.60 10.50
CA VAL A 263 12.56 -17.61 10.53
C VAL A 263 13.10 -17.98 9.15
N ASP A 264 12.60 -19.06 8.56
CA ASP A 264 13.01 -19.48 7.22
C ASP A 264 12.68 -18.46 6.14
N LEU A 265 11.52 -17.78 6.25
CA LEU A 265 11.19 -16.69 5.33
C LEU A 265 12.15 -15.49 5.48
N LEU A 266 12.55 -15.14 6.70
CA LEU A 266 13.55 -14.09 6.93
C LEU A 266 14.91 -14.47 6.32
N ASN A 267 15.36 -15.70 6.51
CA ASN A 267 16.58 -16.22 5.90
C ASN A 267 16.49 -16.28 4.37
N THR A 268 15.34 -16.72 3.83
CA THR A 268 15.08 -16.73 2.37
C THR A 268 15.14 -15.31 1.78
N ILE A 269 14.59 -14.31 2.47
CA ILE A 269 14.69 -12.90 2.07
C ILE A 269 16.14 -12.47 2.03
N ASP A 270 16.93 -12.77 3.07
CA ASP A 270 18.32 -12.38 3.16
C ASP A 270 19.18 -12.98 2.05
N GLN A 271 18.97 -14.26 1.75
CA GLN A 271 19.72 -15.01 0.72
C GLN A 271 19.38 -14.59 -0.71
N ASN A 272 18.14 -14.15 -0.97
CA ASN A 272 17.67 -13.89 -2.33
C ASN A 272 17.63 -12.41 -2.71
N LEU A 273 17.54 -11.48 -1.73
CA LEU A 273 17.51 -10.05 -2.01
C LEU A 273 18.87 -9.42 -1.72
N THR A 274 19.45 -8.79 -2.74
CA THR A 274 20.76 -8.13 -2.67
C THR A 274 20.66 -6.65 -2.34
N SER A 275 19.59 -5.98 -2.77
CA SER A 275 19.33 -4.57 -2.45
C SER A 275 19.07 -4.41 -0.95
N LYS A 276 19.87 -3.58 -0.30
CA LYS A 276 19.78 -3.31 1.13
C LYS A 276 18.41 -2.75 1.53
N GLU A 277 17.90 -1.78 0.76
CA GLU A 277 16.63 -1.11 1.03
C GLU A 277 15.45 -2.08 0.85
N PHE A 278 15.43 -2.79 -0.28
CA PHE A 278 14.38 -3.75 -0.58
C PHE A 278 14.37 -4.92 0.41
N LYS A 279 15.54 -5.45 0.76
CA LYS A 279 15.71 -6.49 1.79
C LYS A 279 15.14 -6.04 3.13
N ASN A 280 15.55 -4.89 3.66
CA ASN A 280 15.06 -4.37 4.93
C ASN A 280 13.54 -4.16 4.93
N ALA A 281 12.97 -3.66 3.82
CA ALA A 281 11.53 -3.50 3.70
C ALA A 281 10.78 -4.84 3.85
N PHE A 282 11.26 -5.92 3.20
CA PHE A 282 10.67 -7.25 3.32
C PHE A 282 10.90 -7.88 4.70
N LEU A 283 12.09 -7.75 5.28
CA LEU A 283 12.38 -8.22 6.64
C LEU A 283 11.44 -7.57 7.66
N LYS A 284 11.31 -6.24 7.62
CA LYS A 284 10.38 -5.49 8.48
C LYS A 284 8.93 -5.94 8.30
N GLN A 285 8.46 -6.00 7.05
CA GLN A 285 7.09 -6.43 6.75
C GLN A 285 6.82 -7.84 7.28
N THR A 286 7.77 -8.75 7.14
CA THR A 286 7.66 -10.13 7.60
C THR A 286 7.55 -10.22 9.12
N VAL A 287 8.45 -9.59 9.87
CA VAL A 287 8.44 -9.66 11.34
C VAL A 287 7.24 -8.93 11.94
N ILE A 288 6.83 -7.79 11.40
CA ILE A 288 5.62 -7.08 11.83
C ILE A 288 4.38 -7.90 11.49
N GLY A 289 4.32 -8.51 10.29
CA GLY A 289 3.24 -9.41 9.91
C GLY A 289 3.13 -10.61 10.84
N HIS A 290 4.24 -11.24 11.22
CA HIS A 290 4.29 -12.31 12.21
C HIS A 290 3.74 -11.85 13.56
N PHE A 291 4.20 -10.71 14.07
CA PHE A 291 3.76 -10.13 15.33
C PHE A 291 2.24 -9.95 15.41
N TYR A 292 1.62 -9.36 14.37
CA TYR A 292 0.18 -9.12 14.35
C TYR A 292 -0.67 -10.38 14.18
N ARG A 293 -0.17 -11.38 13.46
CA ARG A 293 -0.92 -12.63 13.24
C ARG A 293 -0.98 -13.50 14.47
N ARG A 294 0.06 -13.49 15.27
CA ARG A 294 0.07 -14.20 16.55
C ARG A 294 -0.91 -13.60 17.55
N SER A 295 -1.30 -12.35 17.44
CA SER A 295 -2.25 -11.59 18.29
C SER A 295 -2.24 -12.03 19.77
N SER A 296 -1.08 -12.38 20.29
CA SER A 296 -0.89 -12.86 21.66
C SER A 296 0.41 -12.30 22.22
N CYS A 297 0.46 -12.21 23.55
CA CYS A 297 1.68 -11.86 24.27
C CYS A 297 2.77 -12.96 24.20
N ASN A 298 2.55 -14.05 23.46
CA ASN A 298 3.52 -15.09 23.23
C ASN A 298 4.43 -14.70 22.07
N ILE A 299 5.52 -14.07 22.39
CA ILE A 299 6.57 -13.69 21.44
C ILE A 299 7.50 -14.89 21.31
N HIS A 300 7.68 -15.34 20.07
CA HIS A 300 8.74 -16.28 19.74
C HIS A 300 10.02 -15.49 19.54
N GLN A 301 10.89 -15.53 20.51
CA GLN A 301 12.10 -14.72 20.57
C GLN A 301 12.98 -14.92 19.32
N GLU A 302 13.19 -16.15 18.89
CA GLU A 302 13.98 -16.52 17.71
C GLU A 302 13.62 -15.73 16.45
N THR A 303 12.32 -15.57 16.14
CA THR A 303 11.88 -14.79 14.96
C THR A 303 12.37 -13.34 15.00
N PHE A 304 12.38 -12.74 16.18
CA PHE A 304 12.83 -11.37 16.36
C PHE A 304 14.35 -11.25 16.39
N ASP A 305 15.02 -12.21 16.99
CA ASP A 305 16.49 -12.28 17.01
C ASP A 305 17.02 -12.41 15.58
N THR A 306 16.45 -13.30 14.76
CA THR A 306 16.75 -13.41 13.32
C THR A 306 16.54 -12.10 12.60
N PHE A 307 15.42 -11.40 12.85
CA PHE A 307 15.21 -10.08 12.24
C PHE A 307 16.28 -9.06 12.65
N PHE A 308 16.65 -9.01 13.95
CA PHE A 308 17.67 -8.08 14.45
C PHE A 308 19.06 -8.39 13.90
N GLU A 309 19.36 -9.64 13.64
CA GLU A 309 20.60 -10.08 13.01
C GLU A 309 20.67 -9.66 11.55
N LEU A 310 19.64 -9.99 10.76
CA LEU A 310 19.62 -9.79 9.31
C LEU A 310 19.36 -8.33 8.88
N SER A 311 18.53 -7.59 9.62
CA SER A 311 18.23 -6.20 9.27
C SER A 311 19.44 -5.31 9.49
N THR A 312 19.66 -4.38 8.56
CA THR A 312 20.71 -3.35 8.63
C THR A 312 20.14 -1.94 8.83
N ASP A 313 18.81 -1.80 9.01
CA ASP A 313 18.14 -0.52 9.21
C ASP A 313 17.85 -0.28 10.70
N ASP A 314 18.52 0.71 11.29
CA ASP A 314 18.38 1.04 12.71
C ASP A 314 17.01 1.62 13.05
N THR A 315 16.34 2.29 12.11
CA THR A 315 14.99 2.84 12.31
C THR A 315 13.99 1.70 12.40
N ASP A 316 14.11 0.70 11.54
CA ASP A 316 13.28 -0.49 11.55
C ASP A 316 13.53 -1.34 12.79
N LYS A 317 14.81 -1.53 13.17
CA LYS A 317 15.18 -2.20 14.45
C LYS A 317 14.56 -1.49 15.66
N LYS A 318 14.66 -0.17 15.72
CA LYS A 318 14.06 0.62 16.79
C LYS A 318 12.53 0.47 16.83
N LEU A 319 11.85 0.49 15.69
CA LEU A 319 10.41 0.30 15.61
C LEU A 319 10.00 -1.09 16.15
N VAL A 320 10.67 -2.14 15.71
CA VAL A 320 10.39 -3.52 16.15
C VAL A 320 10.69 -3.67 17.64
N GLN A 321 11.78 -3.09 18.14
CA GLN A 321 12.11 -3.10 19.59
C GLN A 321 11.05 -2.38 20.41
N GLN A 322 10.54 -1.25 19.96
CA GLN A 322 9.44 -0.56 20.62
C GLN A 322 8.15 -1.39 20.64
N LEU A 323 7.85 -2.08 19.54
CA LEU A 323 6.71 -2.96 19.42
C LEU A 323 6.77 -4.13 20.43
N LEU A 324 7.95 -4.75 20.56
CA LEU A 324 8.21 -5.80 21.56
C LEU A 324 8.07 -5.26 23.00
N SER A 325 8.65 -4.09 23.27
CA SER A 325 8.56 -3.45 24.59
C SER A 325 7.11 -3.13 24.95
N ASP A 326 6.36 -2.55 24.04
CA ASP A 326 4.94 -2.26 24.21
C ASP A 326 4.12 -3.52 24.51
N SER A 327 4.44 -4.67 23.89
CA SER A 327 3.70 -5.91 24.10
C SER A 327 3.91 -6.50 25.48
N LYS A 328 5.10 -6.28 26.08
CA LYS A 328 5.44 -6.77 27.42
C LYS A 328 4.76 -5.97 28.54
N LEU A 329 4.41 -4.70 28.30
CA LEU A 329 3.81 -3.81 29.29
C LEU A 329 2.33 -4.08 29.58
N LEU A 330 1.66 -4.83 28.72
CA LEU A 330 0.23 -5.13 28.81
C LEU A 330 -0.01 -6.63 29.02
N THR A 331 0.31 -7.09 30.23
CA THR A 331 0.26 -8.51 30.55
C THR A 331 -1.17 -9.00 30.72
N LYS A 332 -1.50 -10.13 30.10
CA LYS A 332 -2.77 -10.82 30.28
C LYS A 332 -3.00 -11.20 31.75
N GLY A 333 -4.21 -10.99 32.23
CA GLY A 333 -4.59 -11.27 33.61
C GLY A 333 -4.36 -10.12 34.60
N GLN A 334 -3.68 -9.04 34.17
CA GLN A 334 -3.48 -7.84 34.98
C GLN A 334 -4.53 -6.78 34.68
N PRO A 335 -4.86 -5.90 35.64
CA PRO A 335 -5.73 -4.76 35.41
C PRO A 335 -5.04 -3.75 34.48
N LEU A 336 -5.82 -3.13 33.60
CA LEU A 336 -5.32 -2.02 32.79
C LEU A 336 -5.14 -0.77 33.67
N ASN A 337 -3.94 -0.19 33.65
CA ASN A 337 -3.68 1.08 34.32
C ASN A 337 -4.54 2.20 33.73
N ASP A 338 -5.03 3.12 34.58
CA ASP A 338 -5.83 4.25 34.10
C ASP A 338 -4.99 5.23 33.29
N PHE A 339 -5.57 5.76 32.23
CA PHE A 339 -5.00 6.85 31.45
C PHE A 339 -6.10 7.74 30.89
N MET A 340 -5.72 8.97 30.53
CA MET A 340 -6.63 9.96 30.02
C MET A 340 -6.65 9.98 28.51
N ILE A 341 -7.85 10.00 27.95
CA ILE A 341 -8.14 10.19 26.52
C ILE A 341 -9.06 11.40 26.36
N THR A 342 -9.07 11.99 25.17
CA THR A 342 -9.84 13.20 24.88
C THR A 342 -10.84 12.92 23.75
N ASN A 343 -12.10 13.32 23.92
CA ASN A 343 -13.08 13.21 22.84
C ASN A 343 -13.00 14.42 21.88
N PHE A 344 -13.74 14.36 20.78
CA PHE A 344 -13.70 15.42 19.76
C PHE A 344 -14.37 16.76 20.20
N ASN A 345 -14.99 16.80 21.39
CA ASN A 345 -15.43 18.01 22.05
C ASN A 345 -14.42 18.52 23.10
N ASN A 346 -13.16 18.09 23.02
CA ASN A 346 -12.06 18.45 23.91
C ASN A 346 -12.29 18.12 25.41
N ARG A 347 -13.22 17.21 25.73
CA ARG A 347 -13.40 16.71 27.09
C ARG A 347 -12.53 15.52 27.38
N ARG A 348 -11.86 15.55 28.55
CA ARG A 348 -10.98 14.48 29.02
C ARG A 348 -11.77 13.40 29.74
N HIS A 349 -11.44 12.14 29.48
CA HIS A 349 -12.09 10.96 30.05
C HIS A 349 -11.03 9.98 30.60
N SER A 350 -11.29 9.41 31.77
CA SER A 350 -10.52 8.28 32.31
C SER A 350 -10.97 7.02 31.62
N ILE A 351 -10.03 6.21 31.12
CA ILE A 351 -10.33 4.93 30.49
C ILE A 351 -10.98 3.96 31.48
N LYS A 352 -10.52 3.96 32.74
CA LYS A 352 -11.08 3.14 33.82
C LYS A 352 -12.56 3.43 34.06
N LYS A 353 -12.98 4.70 33.97
CA LYS A 353 -14.38 5.07 34.11
C LYS A 353 -15.22 4.65 32.90
N LEU A 354 -14.71 4.77 31.68
CA LEU A 354 -15.41 4.40 30.47
C LEU A 354 -15.62 2.89 30.31
N THR A 355 -14.66 2.09 30.80
CA THR A 355 -14.68 0.61 30.68
C THR A 355 -15.30 -0.09 31.89
N LYS A 356 -15.71 0.67 32.93
CA LYS A 356 -16.25 0.10 34.17
C LYS A 356 -17.47 -0.79 33.89
N ASN A 357 -17.43 -2.02 34.38
CA ASN A 357 -18.50 -3.03 34.23
C ASN A 357 -18.86 -3.41 32.78
N LYS A 358 -17.95 -3.16 31.83
CA LYS A 358 -18.13 -3.47 30.41
C LYS A 358 -17.04 -4.36 29.87
N ASN A 359 -17.42 -5.39 29.09
CA ASN A 359 -16.46 -6.02 28.20
C ASN A 359 -16.09 -5.01 27.13
N THR A 360 -14.82 -4.73 26.93
CA THR A 360 -14.39 -3.61 26.08
C THR A 360 -13.25 -4.02 25.16
N LEU A 361 -13.31 -3.59 23.90
CA LEU A 361 -12.18 -3.58 22.99
C LEU A 361 -11.75 -2.11 22.76
N LEU A 362 -10.55 -1.77 23.22
CA LEU A 362 -9.90 -0.49 22.97
C LEU A 362 -9.09 -0.60 21.70
N LEU A 363 -9.53 0.03 20.62
CA LEU A 363 -8.82 0.05 19.34
C LEU A 363 -7.97 1.31 19.25
N PHE A 364 -6.65 1.14 19.41
CA PHE A 364 -5.67 2.19 19.12
C PHE A 364 -5.33 2.16 17.64
N TRP A 365 -5.51 3.28 16.96
CA TRP A 365 -5.27 3.36 15.52
C TRP A 365 -4.51 4.61 15.13
N ASN A 366 -3.78 4.49 14.02
CA ASN A 366 -2.94 5.55 13.48
C ASN A 366 -3.27 5.71 11.98
N PRO A 367 -3.68 6.90 11.52
CA PRO A 367 -4.07 7.14 10.13
C PRO A 367 -2.93 6.93 9.12
N ILE A 368 -1.67 6.91 9.57
CA ILE A 368 -0.51 6.57 8.72
C ILE A 368 -0.57 5.10 8.27
N TYR A 369 -1.06 4.20 9.15
CA TYR A 369 -1.06 2.75 8.89
C TYR A 369 -2.43 2.19 8.52
N VAL A 370 -3.52 2.88 8.90
CA VAL A 370 -4.89 2.33 8.76
C VAL A 370 -5.86 3.41 8.33
N SER A 371 -6.60 3.16 7.24
CA SER A 371 -7.60 4.10 6.74
C SER A 371 -8.86 4.15 7.62
N GLN A 372 -9.53 5.30 7.66
CA GLN A 372 -10.81 5.46 8.35
C GLN A 372 -11.91 4.54 7.78
N LYS A 373 -11.90 4.32 6.46
CA LYS A 373 -12.82 3.39 5.77
C LYS A 373 -12.69 1.97 6.33
N PHE A 374 -11.44 1.49 6.48
CA PHE A 374 -11.18 0.17 7.07
C PHE A 374 -11.65 0.09 8.53
N ILE A 375 -11.30 1.08 9.37
CA ILE A 375 -11.72 1.13 10.78
C ILE A 375 -13.25 1.10 10.88
N ARG A 376 -13.94 1.93 10.11
CA ARG A 376 -15.40 2.00 10.08
C ARG A 376 -16.02 0.66 9.72
N SER A 377 -15.62 0.08 8.59
CA SER A 377 -16.13 -1.20 8.13
C SER A 377 -15.91 -2.31 9.17
N ARG A 378 -14.72 -2.34 9.75
CA ARG A 378 -14.34 -3.40 10.67
C ARG A 378 -15.02 -3.27 12.04
N VAL A 379 -15.11 -2.04 12.58
CA VAL A 379 -15.77 -1.79 13.86
C VAL A 379 -17.26 -2.04 13.75
N ASN A 380 -17.94 -1.61 12.68
CA ASN A 380 -19.36 -1.91 12.48
C ASN A 380 -19.62 -3.41 12.46
N TYR A 381 -18.85 -4.14 11.64
CA TYR A 381 -18.96 -5.59 11.57
C TYR A 381 -18.74 -6.28 12.93
N LEU A 382 -17.72 -5.87 13.69
CA LEU A 382 -17.47 -6.45 15.02
C LEU A 382 -18.53 -6.06 16.04
N THR A 383 -19.10 -4.88 15.96
CA THR A 383 -20.21 -4.44 16.85
C THR A 383 -21.47 -5.27 16.62
N GLU A 384 -21.79 -5.60 15.37
CA GLU A 384 -22.90 -6.48 15.01
C GLU A 384 -22.66 -7.92 15.50
N MET A 385 -21.45 -8.42 15.34
CA MET A 385 -21.08 -9.79 15.73
C MET A 385 -20.95 -9.98 17.25
N PHE A 386 -20.62 -8.93 18.00
CA PHE A 386 -20.34 -8.98 19.44
C PHE A 386 -21.04 -7.85 20.19
N PRO A 387 -22.39 -7.81 20.23
CA PRO A 387 -23.16 -6.72 20.84
C PRO A 387 -22.91 -6.57 22.36
N GLN A 388 -22.35 -7.62 23.01
CA GLN A 388 -21.99 -7.59 24.43
C GLN A 388 -20.65 -6.88 24.69
N VAL A 389 -19.95 -6.42 23.66
CA VAL A 389 -18.62 -5.78 23.77
C VAL A 389 -18.72 -4.31 23.35
N GLU A 390 -18.21 -3.41 24.18
CA GLU A 390 -18.06 -1.99 23.83
C GLU A 390 -16.80 -1.79 22.98
N PHE A 391 -16.94 -1.17 21.82
CA PHE A 391 -15.82 -0.85 20.92
C PHE A 391 -15.48 0.63 21.05
N ILE A 392 -14.31 0.93 21.61
CA ILE A 392 -13.79 2.30 21.79
C ILE A 392 -12.64 2.53 20.83
N GLN A 393 -12.75 3.53 19.97
CA GLN A 393 -11.70 3.86 18.99
C GLN A 393 -10.87 5.02 19.55
N ILE A 394 -9.55 4.81 19.61
CA ILE A 394 -8.61 5.78 20.18
C ILE A 394 -7.54 6.08 19.14
N ARG A 395 -7.52 7.29 18.65
CA ARG A 395 -6.51 7.73 17.71
C ARG A 395 -5.20 8.05 18.43
N ILE A 396 -4.09 7.47 17.92
CA ILE A 396 -2.78 7.61 18.57
C ILE A 396 -2.05 8.87 18.09
N GLN A 397 -2.13 9.21 16.79
CA GLN A 397 -1.31 10.24 16.17
C GLN A 397 -2.08 11.00 15.08
N GLY A 398 -1.56 12.18 14.72
CA GLY A 398 -2.06 13.03 13.64
C GLY A 398 -3.10 14.04 14.09
N LYS A 399 -3.34 15.04 13.24
CA LYS A 399 -4.39 16.06 13.45
C LYS A 399 -5.70 15.53 12.87
N GLN A 400 -6.64 15.15 13.71
CA GLN A 400 -8.01 14.90 13.28
C GLN A 400 -8.91 15.93 13.90
N GLN A 401 -9.68 16.58 13.09
CA GLN A 401 -10.62 17.60 13.55
C GLN A 401 -12.01 17.01 13.81
N GLU A 402 -12.29 15.80 13.27
CA GLU A 402 -13.62 15.20 13.33
C GLU A 402 -13.56 13.69 13.63
N ALA A 403 -14.64 13.19 14.22
CA ALA A 403 -14.85 11.77 14.43
C ALA A 403 -15.05 11.03 13.09
N ILE A 404 -14.74 9.72 13.06
CA ILE A 404 -15.01 8.88 11.90
C ILE A 404 -16.52 8.82 11.67
N PRO A 405 -17.02 9.24 10.48
CA PRO A 405 -18.45 9.18 10.18
C PRO A 405 -19.01 7.76 10.27
N GLN A 406 -20.28 7.64 10.65
CA GLN A 406 -21.01 6.37 10.78
C GLN A 406 -20.48 5.40 11.85
N LEU A 407 -19.60 5.88 12.75
CA LEU A 407 -19.32 5.23 14.03
C LEU A 407 -19.90 6.06 15.16
N ASN A 408 -20.22 5.41 16.30
CA ASN A 408 -20.74 6.12 17.47
C ASN A 408 -19.75 7.18 17.97
N PRO A 409 -20.05 8.48 17.90
CA PRO A 409 -19.12 9.53 18.29
C PRO A 409 -18.78 9.52 19.78
N LYS A 410 -19.64 8.92 20.65
CA LYS A 410 -19.39 8.79 22.09
C LYS A 410 -18.26 7.79 22.39
N ASN A 411 -17.90 6.92 21.44
CA ASN A 411 -16.86 5.92 21.57
C ASN A 411 -15.58 6.28 20.83
N GLN A 412 -15.45 7.52 20.38
CA GLN A 412 -14.30 7.98 19.60
C GLN A 412 -13.49 9.03 20.36
N PHE A 413 -12.20 8.77 20.46
CA PHE A 413 -11.26 9.56 21.24
C PHE A 413 -9.91 9.69 20.54
N PHE A 414 -9.06 10.54 21.10
CA PHE A 414 -7.66 10.64 20.71
C PHE A 414 -6.76 10.78 21.95
N ILE A 415 -5.48 10.46 21.77
CA ILE A 415 -4.45 10.60 22.79
C ILE A 415 -3.71 11.91 22.58
N THR A 416 -3.61 12.68 23.65
CA THR A 416 -2.77 13.89 23.65
C THR A 416 -1.31 13.54 23.92
N PRO A 417 -0.32 14.36 23.50
CA PRO A 417 1.09 14.12 23.78
C PRO A 417 1.43 13.93 25.25
N LYS A 418 0.66 14.53 26.16
CA LYS A 418 0.87 14.44 27.62
C LYS A 418 0.17 13.23 28.27
N SER A 419 -0.51 12.39 27.52
CA SER A 419 -1.17 11.19 28.07
C SER A 419 -0.14 10.14 28.48
N ASN A 420 -0.33 9.55 29.67
CA ASN A 420 0.49 8.42 30.14
C ASN A 420 0.28 7.13 29.33
N ALA A 421 -0.75 7.06 28.47
CA ALA A 421 -0.86 6.00 27.46
C ALA A 421 0.37 5.93 26.52
N ASN A 422 1.07 7.04 26.31
CA ASN A 422 2.30 7.05 25.51
C ASN A 422 3.42 6.17 26.07
N ASN A 423 3.35 5.79 27.35
CA ASN A 423 4.34 4.90 27.97
C ASN A 423 4.27 3.46 27.47
N PHE A 424 3.10 3.01 26.96
CA PHE A 424 2.91 1.67 26.37
C PHE A 424 2.50 1.69 24.89
N LEU A 425 2.50 2.86 24.27
CA LEU A 425 2.23 3.07 22.85
C LEU A 425 3.45 3.69 22.14
N THR A 426 4.66 3.24 22.53
CA THR A 426 5.91 3.87 22.05
C THR A 426 6.13 3.64 20.56
N SER A 427 5.73 2.47 20.02
CA SER A 427 5.84 2.13 18.60
C SER A 427 4.86 2.91 17.71
N LYS A 428 3.81 3.52 18.28
CA LYS A 428 2.70 4.16 17.54
C LYS A 428 2.00 3.24 16.52
N MET A 429 2.22 1.95 16.62
CA MET A 429 1.58 0.95 15.75
C MET A 429 0.14 0.68 16.19
N PRO A 430 -0.80 0.46 15.25
CA PRO A 430 -2.18 0.10 15.58
C PRO A 430 -2.28 -1.18 16.39
N ARG A 431 -3.16 -1.21 17.38
CA ARG A 431 -3.41 -2.42 18.19
C ARG A 431 -4.78 -2.36 18.86
N ALA A 432 -5.26 -3.49 19.36
CA ALA A 432 -6.40 -3.52 20.23
C ALA A 432 -6.03 -4.14 21.59
N ILE A 433 -6.61 -3.59 22.67
CA ILE A 433 -6.57 -4.19 24.02
C ILE A 433 -7.97 -4.67 24.33
N ILE A 434 -8.09 -5.94 24.74
CA ILE A 434 -9.36 -6.56 25.10
C ILE A 434 -9.44 -6.67 26.62
N LEU A 435 -10.51 -6.12 27.21
CA LEU A 435 -10.78 -6.11 28.63
C LEU A 435 -12.07 -6.85 28.94
N ASN A 436 -12.09 -7.57 30.05
CA ASN A 436 -13.33 -8.09 30.63
C ASN A 436 -14.05 -7.03 31.48
N LYS A 437 -15.25 -7.32 31.97
CA LYS A 437 -16.08 -6.45 32.83
C LYS A 437 -15.36 -5.94 34.08
N LYS A 438 -14.34 -6.66 34.58
CA LYS A 438 -13.53 -6.28 35.75
C LYS A 438 -12.36 -5.34 35.39
N GLY A 439 -12.20 -4.96 34.09
CA GLY A 439 -11.08 -4.16 33.61
C GLY A 439 -9.77 -4.93 33.52
N ILE A 440 -9.83 -6.27 33.55
CA ILE A 440 -8.65 -7.13 33.41
C ILE A 440 -8.35 -7.38 31.94
N ILE A 441 -7.08 -7.27 31.57
CA ILE A 441 -6.57 -7.52 30.21
C ILE A 441 -6.71 -9.01 29.88
N THR A 442 -7.50 -9.34 28.87
CA THR A 442 -7.61 -10.69 28.31
C THR A 442 -6.70 -10.88 27.10
N ASN A 443 -6.43 -9.79 26.38
CA ASN A 443 -5.43 -9.71 25.31
C ASN A 443 -4.91 -8.26 25.24
N GLY A 444 -3.62 -8.07 25.47
CA GLY A 444 -2.99 -6.73 25.50
C GLY A 444 -2.50 -6.25 24.13
N PHE A 445 -2.47 -7.14 23.12
CA PHE A 445 -2.03 -6.82 21.77
C PHE A 445 -2.79 -7.65 20.73
N ALA A 446 -4.00 -7.22 20.39
CA ALA A 446 -4.86 -7.88 19.44
C ALA A 446 -4.92 -7.11 18.10
N SER A 447 -5.12 -7.85 17.00
CA SER A 447 -5.47 -7.27 15.71
C SER A 447 -6.96 -7.46 15.44
N ILE A 448 -7.68 -6.39 15.09
CA ILE A 448 -9.11 -6.47 14.76
C ILE A 448 -9.42 -7.33 13.52
N SER A 449 -8.40 -7.71 12.74
CA SER A 449 -8.51 -8.58 11.57
C SER A 449 -8.19 -10.04 11.87
N SER A 450 -7.68 -10.37 13.07
CA SER A 450 -7.25 -11.72 13.43
C SER A 450 -8.41 -12.62 13.82
N LYS A 451 -8.43 -13.88 13.32
CA LYS A 451 -9.35 -14.93 13.77
C LYS A 451 -9.26 -15.15 15.29
N LYS A 452 -8.06 -14.98 15.88
CA LYS A 452 -7.87 -15.12 17.34
C LYS A 452 -8.63 -14.04 18.12
N THR A 453 -8.69 -12.81 17.62
CA THR A 453 -9.49 -11.75 18.24
C THR A 453 -10.95 -12.13 18.32
N TYR A 454 -11.53 -12.75 17.28
CA TYR A 454 -12.89 -13.30 17.34
C TYR A 454 -13.06 -14.34 18.42
N THR A 455 -12.11 -15.26 18.53
CA THR A 455 -12.14 -16.29 19.57
C THR A 455 -12.05 -15.67 20.96
N ASP A 456 -11.24 -14.64 21.14
CA ASP A 456 -11.09 -13.95 22.42
C ASP A 456 -12.36 -13.16 22.78
N LEU A 457 -13.00 -12.49 21.81
CA LEU A 457 -14.26 -11.78 22.02
C LEU A 457 -15.44 -12.72 22.35
N LYS A 458 -15.51 -13.89 21.71
CA LYS A 458 -16.52 -14.93 22.03
C LYS A 458 -16.46 -15.43 23.48
N LYS A 459 -15.28 -15.38 24.11
CA LYS A 459 -15.08 -15.79 25.50
C LYS A 459 -15.50 -14.74 26.53
N LEU A 460 -15.79 -13.51 26.10
CA LEU A 460 -16.29 -12.44 26.96
C LEU A 460 -17.81 -12.63 27.15
N LYS A 461 -18.18 -13.14 28.30
CA LYS A 461 -19.60 -13.32 28.70
C LYS A 461 -20.14 -12.05 29.38
#